data_51b3100228bd40b5515edff6cfb484f0
#
_entry.id   51b3100228bd40b5515edff6cfb484f0
#
_cell.length_a   1.000
_cell.length_b   1.000
_cell.length_c   1.000
_cell.angle_alpha   90.00
_cell.angle_beta   90.00
_cell.angle_gamma   90.00
#
_symmetry.space_group_name_H-M   'P 1'
#
loop_
_entity.id
_entity.type
_entity.pdbx_description
1 polymer ?
#
loop_
_entity_poly.entity_id
_entity_poly.type
_entity_poly.pdbx_seq_one_letter_code
_entity_poly.pdbx_strand_id
1 'polypeptide(L)' 'MSTAIKISSAIANDARITAKVTRRSMAGQIEYWAYIGKIAEDNPDLSFSVIYDILLGREQLKGGLGTPYLFGEGD' A
#
# COMPACT_ATOMS: atom_id res chain seq x y z
N MET A 1 -10.88 -8.67 -11.24
CA MET A 1 -11.10 -7.98 -12.45
C MET A 1 -10.33 -6.69 -12.52
N SER A 2 -9.76 -6.39 -13.63
CA SER A 2 -8.95 -5.18 -13.70
C SER A 2 -9.71 -4.09 -14.44
N THR A 3 -9.36 -2.86 -14.14
CA THR A 3 -9.98 -1.70 -14.73
C THR A 3 -8.89 -0.84 -15.33
N ALA A 4 -9.10 -0.38 -16.54
CA ALA A 4 -8.13 0.48 -17.18
C ALA A 4 -8.35 1.90 -16.70
N ILE A 5 -7.29 2.51 -16.19
CA ILE A 5 -7.34 3.87 -15.67
C ILE A 5 -6.19 4.65 -16.28
N LYS A 6 -6.47 5.87 -16.68
CA LYS A 6 -5.42 6.75 -17.18
C LYS A 6 -4.75 7.45 -16.02
N ILE A 7 -3.44 7.39 -16.01
CA ILE A 7 -2.63 8.02 -14.95
C ILE A 7 -1.72 9.04 -15.61
N SER A 8 -1.51 10.18 -14.99
CA SER A 8 -0.61 11.19 -15.53
C SER A 8 0.82 10.64 -15.58
N SER A 9 1.60 11.13 -16.53
CA SER A 9 2.96 10.66 -16.65
C SER A 9 3.81 11.06 -15.44
N ALA A 10 3.47 12.15 -14.78
CA ALA A 10 4.21 12.56 -13.58
C ALA A 10 4.06 11.54 -12.48
N ILE A 11 2.82 11.11 -12.20
CA ILE A 11 2.60 10.10 -11.16
C ILE A 11 3.16 8.76 -11.59
N ALA A 12 3.04 8.42 -12.86
CA ALA A 12 3.58 7.15 -13.35
C ALA A 12 5.10 7.11 -13.17
N ASN A 13 5.80 8.21 -13.45
CA ASN A 13 7.24 8.27 -13.24
C ASN A 13 7.61 8.12 -11.78
N ASP A 14 6.92 8.85 -10.91
CA ASP A 14 7.20 8.76 -9.48
C ASP A 14 6.97 7.34 -8.98
N ALA A 15 5.89 6.72 -9.44
CA ALA A 15 5.56 5.36 -9.02
C ALA A 15 6.62 4.37 -9.50
N ARG A 16 7.12 4.57 -10.72
CA ARG A 16 8.14 3.65 -11.25
C ARG A 16 9.42 3.70 -10.42
N ILE A 17 9.84 4.92 -10.09
CA ILE A 17 11.06 5.09 -9.31
C ILE A 17 10.89 4.54 -7.89
N THR A 18 9.80 4.92 -7.24
CA THR A 18 9.54 4.49 -5.87
C THR A 18 9.36 2.99 -5.79
N ALA A 19 8.69 2.40 -6.79
CA ALA A 19 8.46 0.97 -6.80
C ALA A 19 9.76 0.17 -6.82
N LYS A 20 10.77 0.68 -7.52
CA LYS A 20 12.07 0.02 -7.55
C LYS A 20 12.68 -0.03 -6.16
N VAL A 21 12.60 1.08 -5.45
CA VAL A 21 13.19 1.16 -4.10
C VAL A 21 12.45 0.28 -3.12
N THR A 22 11.12 0.27 -3.22
CA THR A 22 10.29 -0.47 -2.27
C THR A 22 10.03 -1.90 -2.69
N ARG A 23 10.55 -2.30 -3.86
CA ARG A 23 10.38 -3.65 -4.37
C ARG A 23 8.92 -4.01 -4.59
N ARG A 24 8.18 -3.06 -5.15
CA ARG A 24 6.78 -3.26 -5.52
C ARG A 24 6.64 -3.15 -7.03
N SER A 25 5.51 -3.62 -7.56
CA SER A 25 5.17 -3.30 -8.93
C SER A 25 4.71 -1.84 -8.99
N MET A 26 4.78 -1.25 -10.19
CA MET A 26 4.31 0.13 -10.34
C MET A 26 2.83 0.24 -10.00
N ALA A 27 2.02 -0.72 -10.44
CA ALA A 27 0.59 -0.72 -10.12
C ALA A 27 0.37 -0.86 -8.62
N GLY A 28 1.13 -1.71 -7.96
CA GLY A 28 1.02 -1.87 -6.52
C GLY A 28 1.38 -0.61 -5.76
N GLN A 29 2.40 0.11 -6.25
CA GLN A 29 2.79 1.35 -5.62
C GLN A 29 1.68 2.40 -5.73
N ILE A 30 1.05 2.50 -6.90
CA ILE A 30 -0.04 3.44 -7.11
C ILE A 30 -1.23 3.07 -6.24
N GLU A 31 -1.57 1.80 -6.15
CA GLU A 31 -2.67 1.35 -5.31
C GLU A 31 -2.40 1.64 -3.84
N TYR A 32 -1.17 1.46 -3.41
CA TYR A 32 -0.78 1.77 -2.04
C TYR A 32 -1.03 3.25 -1.75
N TRP A 33 -0.58 4.12 -2.65
CA TRP A 33 -0.81 5.56 -2.48
C TRP A 33 -2.30 5.90 -2.49
N ALA A 34 -3.08 5.22 -3.34
CA ALA A 34 -4.51 5.46 -3.41
C ALA A 34 -5.21 5.08 -2.12
N TYR A 35 -4.82 3.97 -1.51
CA TYR A 35 -5.38 3.57 -0.23
C TYR A 35 -5.04 4.58 0.86
N ILE A 36 -3.79 5.03 0.90
CA ILE A 36 -3.39 6.03 1.89
C ILE A 36 -4.23 7.29 1.70
N GLY A 37 -4.37 7.75 0.47
CA GLY A 37 -5.13 8.95 0.19
C GLY A 37 -6.59 8.81 0.57
N LYS A 38 -7.18 7.67 0.27
CA LYS A 38 -8.58 7.45 0.61
C LYS A 38 -8.80 7.45 2.11
N ILE A 39 -7.94 6.75 2.84
CA ILE A 39 -8.07 6.71 4.30
C ILE A 39 -7.87 8.11 4.88
N ALA A 40 -6.91 8.85 4.35
CA ALA A 40 -6.65 10.19 4.83
C ALA A 40 -7.83 11.12 4.58
N GLU A 41 -8.46 11.02 3.41
CA GLU A 41 -9.62 11.83 3.11
C GLU A 41 -10.80 11.49 4.01
N ASP A 42 -11.01 10.22 4.27
CA ASP A 42 -12.11 9.77 5.11
C ASP A 42 -11.86 10.07 6.58
N ASN A 43 -10.61 10.25 6.97
CA ASN A 43 -10.23 10.45 8.37
C ASN A 43 -9.14 11.51 8.47
N PRO A 44 -9.48 12.77 8.23
CA PRO A 44 -8.45 13.82 8.10
C PRO A 44 -7.63 14.06 9.36
N ASP A 45 -8.05 13.55 10.49
CA ASP A 45 -7.29 13.71 11.72
C ASP A 45 -6.26 12.60 11.94
N LEU A 46 -6.19 11.60 11.10
CA LEU A 46 -5.20 10.53 11.26
C LEU A 46 -3.86 10.94 10.68
N SER A 47 -2.79 10.59 11.39
CA SER A 47 -1.45 10.79 10.86
C SER A 47 -1.10 9.66 9.90
N PHE A 48 -0.08 9.88 9.08
CA PHE A 48 0.36 8.84 8.16
C PHE A 48 0.77 7.57 8.91
N SER A 49 1.43 7.69 10.04
CA SER A 49 1.88 6.50 10.76
C SER A 49 0.71 5.65 11.21
N VAL A 50 -0.38 6.28 11.62
CA VAL A 50 -1.57 5.53 12.01
C VAL A 50 -2.19 4.85 10.79
N ILE A 51 -2.26 5.55 9.67
CA ILE A 51 -2.77 4.97 8.43
C ILE A 51 -1.93 3.78 8.01
N TYR A 52 -0.62 3.91 8.11
CA TYR A 52 0.29 2.83 7.76
C TYR A 52 0.03 1.60 8.64
N ASP A 53 -0.17 1.82 9.93
CA ASP A 53 -0.45 0.72 10.85
C ASP A 53 -1.75 0.01 10.51
N ILE A 54 -2.77 0.77 10.10
CA ILE A 54 -4.04 0.17 9.68
C ILE A 54 -3.82 -0.73 8.47
N LEU A 55 -3.09 -0.24 7.48
CA LEU A 55 -2.83 -1.00 6.27
C LEU A 55 -2.01 -2.25 6.57
N LEU A 56 -1.02 -2.11 7.43
CA LEU A 56 -0.19 -3.24 7.83
C LEU A 56 -1.04 -4.31 8.53
N GLY A 57 -1.90 -3.89 9.45
CA GLY A 57 -2.76 -4.81 10.15
C GLY A 57 -3.69 -5.57 9.22
N ARG A 58 -4.22 -4.89 8.20
CA ARG A 58 -5.09 -5.54 7.23
C ARG A 58 -4.35 -6.60 6.43
N GLU A 59 -3.11 -6.31 6.06
CA GLU A 59 -2.31 -7.29 5.32
C GLU A 59 -1.96 -8.49 6.20
N GLN A 60 -1.68 -8.24 7.44
CA GLN A 60 -1.39 -9.34 8.36
C GLN A 60 -2.59 -10.26 8.52
N LEU A 61 -3.77 -9.71 8.62
CA LEU A 61 -4.99 -10.51 8.71
C LEU A 61 -5.21 -11.31 7.44
N LYS A 62 -5.05 -10.67 6.29
CA LYS A 62 -5.21 -11.37 5.02
C LYS A 62 -4.20 -12.48 4.87
N GLY A 63 -3.01 -12.25 5.34
CA GLY A 63 -1.93 -13.20 5.14
C GLY A 63 -1.93 -14.35 6.10
N GLY A 64 -2.77 -14.33 7.11
CA GLY A 64 -2.60 -15.43 7.87
C GLY A 64 -3.20 -15.46 9.10
N LEU A 65 -3.95 -14.71 9.14
CA LEU A 65 -4.52 -14.81 10.18
C LEU A 65 -4.03 -14.35 11.27
N GLY A 66 -3.35 -13.49 11.24
CA GLY A 66 -2.86 -12.95 12.39
C GLY A 66 -1.82 -13.81 12.94
N THR A 67 -1.40 -14.76 12.27
CA THR A 67 -0.39 -15.52 12.75
C THR A 67 0.82 -14.83 12.56
N PRO A 68 1.55 -14.79 13.43
CA PRO A 68 2.74 -14.04 13.36
C PRO A 68 3.59 -14.79 12.51
N TYR A 69 3.64 -15.08 11.90
CA TYR A 69 4.46 -15.64 11.18
C TYR A 69 5.57 -15.13 11.04
N LEU A 70 5.75 -15.07 11.46
CA LEU A 70 6.34 -14.82 11.70
C LEU A 70 7.17 -14.76 11.58
N PHE A 71 7.64 -14.65 11.48
CA PHE A 71 8.14 -14.54 11.42
C PHE A 71 8.89 -15.05 11.08
N GLY A 72 9.18 -15.21 10.67
CA GLY A 72 9.73 -15.79 10.21
C GLY A 72 9.91 -16.42 9.79
N GLU A 73 9.82 -16.62 9.75
CA GLU A 73 9.85 -17.27 9.30
C GLU A 73 9.74 -17.40 8.65
N GLY A 74 9.69 -17.42 8.38
CA GLY A 74 9.66 -17.74 7.75
C GLY A 74 9.71 -17.76 7.27
N ASP A 75 9.78 -17.75 7.29
CA ASP A 75 9.86 -17.98 6.90
C ASP A 75 9.96 -18.15 6.66
#